data_1b42aa5d944cf4723963c87cb81cc317
#
_entry.id   1b42aa5d944cf4723963c87cb81cc317
#
_cell.length_a   1.000
_cell.length_b   1.000
_cell.length_c   1.000
_cell.angle_alpha   90.00
_cell.angle_beta   90.00
_cell.angle_gamma   90.00
#
_symmetry.space_group_name_H-M   'P 1'
#
loop_
_entity.id
_entity.type
_entity.pdbx_description
1 polymer ?
#
loop_
_entity_poly.entity_id
_entity_poly.type
_entity_poly.pdbx_seq_one_letter_code
_entity_poly.pdbx_strand_id
1 'polypeptide(L)'
;MKQWYKNRKKDHFYQLAQKNDLISRAYYKLEEIDKKHQIIKKSSKVLDIGCCPGGWSQYVLNKIGNQSVVGVDILPIEKKFNDNFTFYNFDLNEFEKISEVFISKNYCFDVIISDIAPNTSGNQFLDQANSYNLSFLSFQFIKSFLKKGGFFL
;
A
#
# COMPACT_ATOMS: atom_id res chain seq x y z
N MET A 1 -30.25 -0.36 6.58
CA MET A 1 -28.93 0.20 6.21
C MET A 1 -28.03 0.16 7.46
N LYS A 2 -26.90 -0.58 7.43
CA LYS A 2 -26.07 -0.84 8.63
C LYS A 2 -25.50 0.49 9.17
N GLN A 3 -25.44 0.66 10.49
CA GLN A 3 -24.95 1.85 11.21
C GLN A 3 -23.55 2.30 10.72
N TRP A 4 -22.70 1.35 10.38
CA TRP A 4 -21.40 1.54 9.77
C TRP A 4 -21.43 2.36 8.47
N TYR A 5 -22.43 2.11 7.60
CA TYR A 5 -22.58 2.83 6.32
C TYR A 5 -22.96 4.30 6.54
N LYS A 6 -23.77 4.57 7.59
CA LYS A 6 -24.16 5.94 7.98
C LYS A 6 -22.98 6.73 8.53
N ASN A 7 -22.13 6.07 9.33
CA ASN A 7 -20.95 6.70 9.91
C ASN A 7 -19.89 7.02 8.85
N ARG A 8 -19.71 6.15 7.84
CA ARG A 8 -18.78 6.38 6.73
C ARG A 8 -19.15 7.60 5.88
N LYS A 9 -20.45 7.84 5.65
CA LYS A 9 -20.92 9.03 4.91
C LYS A 9 -20.69 10.36 5.66
N LYS A 10 -20.51 10.31 6.98
CA LYS A 10 -20.19 11.48 7.82
C LYS A 10 -18.68 11.74 7.97
N ASP A 11 -17.85 10.81 7.52
CA ASP A 11 -16.41 10.94 7.56
C ASP A 11 -15.95 12.02 6.57
N HIS A 12 -15.36 13.09 7.10
CA HIS A 12 -14.89 14.23 6.33
C HIS A 12 -13.90 13.83 5.24
N PHE A 13 -12.95 12.96 5.54
CA PHE A 13 -11.97 12.49 4.55
C PHE A 13 -12.58 11.61 3.47
N TYR A 14 -13.62 10.86 3.80
CA TYR A 14 -14.35 10.09 2.79
C TYR A 14 -15.06 11.00 1.79
N GLN A 15 -15.75 12.04 2.27
CA GLN A 15 -16.42 13.03 1.41
C GLN A 15 -15.40 13.80 0.56
N LEU A 16 -14.28 14.18 1.19
CA LEU A 16 -13.21 14.89 0.50
C LEU A 16 -12.55 14.03 -0.58
N ALA A 17 -12.36 12.74 -0.33
CA ALA A 17 -11.83 11.79 -1.31
C ALA A 17 -12.77 11.67 -2.52
N GLN A 18 -14.07 11.56 -2.29
CA GLN A 18 -15.06 11.54 -3.39
C GLN A 18 -15.05 12.82 -4.21
N LYS A 19 -15.00 13.99 -3.55
CA LYS A 19 -14.96 15.30 -4.22
C LYS A 19 -13.71 15.47 -5.09
N ASN A 20 -12.58 14.91 -4.68
CA ASN A 20 -11.29 15.04 -5.37
C ASN A 20 -10.96 13.85 -6.28
N ASP A 21 -11.94 12.99 -6.60
CA ASP A 21 -11.78 11.77 -7.42
C ASP A 21 -10.65 10.85 -6.93
N LEU A 22 -10.50 10.76 -5.60
CA LEU A 22 -9.53 9.87 -4.98
C LEU A 22 -10.13 8.49 -4.73
N ILE A 23 -9.30 7.46 -4.88
CA ILE A 23 -9.71 6.06 -4.74
C ILE A 23 -10.22 5.76 -3.33
N SER A 24 -9.53 6.30 -2.31
CA SER A 24 -9.91 6.11 -0.92
C SER A 24 -9.40 7.24 -0.02
N ARG A 25 -10.00 7.35 1.17
CA ARG A 25 -9.54 8.28 2.23
C ARG A 25 -8.13 7.97 2.74
N ALA A 26 -7.63 6.74 2.53
CA ALA A 26 -6.27 6.35 2.90
C ALA A 26 -5.22 7.22 2.20
N TYR A 27 -5.54 7.81 1.05
CA TYR A 27 -4.71 8.81 0.37
C TYR A 27 -4.25 9.91 1.33
N TYR A 28 -5.18 10.50 2.11
CA TYR A 28 -4.86 11.59 3.02
C TYR A 28 -4.02 11.17 4.22
N LYS A 29 -4.15 9.92 4.68
CA LYS A 29 -3.30 9.37 5.73
C LYS A 29 -1.83 9.38 5.31
N LEU A 30 -1.54 8.88 4.09
CA LEU A 30 -0.17 8.90 3.58
C LEU A 30 0.31 10.31 3.26
N GLU A 31 -0.57 11.15 2.73
CA GLU A 31 -0.26 12.57 2.46
C GLU A 31 0.18 13.30 3.72
N GLU A 32 -0.53 13.15 4.83
CA GLU A 32 -0.21 13.77 6.12
C GLU A 32 1.14 13.30 6.65
N ILE A 33 1.37 11.98 6.65
CA ILE A 33 2.64 11.39 7.10
C ILE A 33 3.80 11.90 6.24
N ASP A 34 3.63 11.88 4.93
CA ASP A 34 4.69 12.25 4.01
C ASP A 34 4.97 13.77 3.98
N LYS A 35 3.97 14.63 4.18
CA LYS A 35 4.17 16.06 4.39
C LYS A 35 5.04 16.35 5.61
N LYS A 36 4.86 15.56 6.68
CA LYS A 36 5.62 15.71 7.93
C LYS A 36 7.04 15.15 7.84
N HIS A 37 7.22 14.00 7.19
CA HIS A 37 8.48 13.26 7.24
C HIS A 37 9.26 13.26 5.92
N GLN A 38 8.66 13.72 4.82
CA GLN A 38 9.26 13.83 3.49
C GLN A 38 9.93 12.54 3.00
N ILE A 39 9.25 11.41 3.20
CA ILE A 39 9.73 10.05 2.92
C ILE A 39 9.80 9.81 1.42
N ILE A 40 8.77 10.23 0.67
CA ILE A 40 8.64 9.98 -0.76
C ILE A 40 9.20 11.15 -1.55
N LYS A 41 10.23 10.90 -2.35
CA LYS A 41 10.86 11.89 -3.24
C LYS A 41 10.42 11.66 -4.68
N LYS A 42 10.57 12.66 -5.55
CA LYS A 42 10.24 12.55 -6.99
C LYS A 42 10.97 11.41 -7.70
N SER A 43 12.16 11.05 -7.24
CA SER A 43 13.00 9.97 -7.79
C SER A 43 12.79 8.61 -7.10
N SER A 44 11.87 8.49 -6.13
CA SER A 44 11.70 7.26 -5.37
C SER A 44 11.05 6.16 -6.21
N LYS A 45 11.63 4.95 -6.15
CA LYS A 45 10.96 3.70 -6.54
C LYS A 45 10.24 3.15 -5.32
N VAL A 46 8.96 2.90 -5.43
CA VAL A 46 8.11 2.59 -4.27
C VAL A 46 7.44 1.23 -4.44
N LEU A 47 7.44 0.44 -3.36
CA LEU A 47 6.63 -0.76 -3.22
C LEU A 47 5.48 -0.47 -2.25
N ASP A 48 4.26 -0.77 -2.65
CA ASP A 48 3.03 -0.66 -1.85
C ASP A 48 2.50 -2.06 -1.55
N ILE A 49 2.64 -2.51 -0.31
CA ILE A 49 2.23 -3.84 0.16
C ILE A 49 0.82 -3.75 0.76
N GLY A 50 -0.12 -4.53 0.24
CA GLY A 50 -1.53 -4.41 0.58
C GLY A 50 -2.16 -3.17 -0.08
N CYS A 51 -1.83 -2.97 -1.36
CA CYS A 51 -2.12 -1.72 -2.06
C CYS A 51 -3.60 -1.49 -2.38
N CYS A 52 -4.46 -2.51 -2.35
CA CYS A 52 -5.88 -2.38 -2.68
C CYS A 52 -6.64 -1.55 -1.63
N PRO A 53 -7.51 -0.64 -2.04
CA PRO A 53 -8.01 -0.32 -3.38
C PRO A 53 -7.12 0.64 -4.20
N GLY A 54 -5.97 1.09 -3.72
CA GLY A 54 -5.01 1.90 -4.46
C GLY A 54 -4.87 3.35 -3.98
N GLY A 55 -5.37 3.69 -2.79
CA GLY A 55 -5.30 5.06 -2.29
C GLY A 55 -3.88 5.54 -2.03
N TRP A 56 -3.03 4.71 -1.46
CA TRP A 56 -1.62 5.02 -1.23
C TRP A 56 -0.84 5.04 -2.52
N SER A 57 -1.04 4.04 -3.39
CA SER A 57 -0.45 4.02 -4.73
C SER A 57 -0.79 5.27 -5.53
N GLN A 58 -2.05 5.76 -5.47
CA GLN A 58 -2.47 6.98 -6.14
C GLN A 58 -1.71 8.21 -5.60
N TYR A 59 -1.55 8.33 -4.28
CA TYR A 59 -0.77 9.42 -3.69
C TYR A 59 0.68 9.40 -4.19
N VAL A 60 1.31 8.23 -4.16
CA VAL A 60 2.70 8.08 -4.60
C VAL A 60 2.85 8.47 -6.06
N LEU A 61 2.00 7.95 -6.95
CA LEU A 61 2.02 8.25 -8.39
C LEU A 61 1.85 9.74 -8.68
N ASN A 62 1.03 10.44 -7.90
CA ASN A 62 0.85 11.89 -8.03
C ASN A 62 2.10 12.68 -7.61
N LYS A 63 2.95 12.10 -6.76
CA LYS A 63 4.13 12.78 -6.20
C LYS A 63 5.43 12.47 -6.92
N ILE A 64 5.61 11.22 -7.34
CA ILE A 64 6.82 10.82 -8.08
C ILE A 64 6.74 11.29 -9.53
N GLY A 65 7.89 11.48 -10.16
CA GLY A 65 7.96 11.85 -11.59
C GLY A 65 7.72 10.62 -12.48
N ASN A 66 8.73 10.27 -13.29
CA ASN A 66 8.69 9.12 -14.20
C ASN A 66 9.16 7.81 -13.55
N GLN A 67 9.17 7.74 -12.22
CA GLN A 67 9.54 6.53 -11.49
C GLN A 67 8.37 5.56 -11.41
N SER A 68 8.67 4.30 -11.03
CA SER A 68 7.66 3.25 -10.95
C SER A 68 7.18 3.00 -9.52
N VAL A 69 5.90 2.71 -9.40
CA VAL A 69 5.28 2.11 -8.22
C VAL A 69 4.96 0.65 -8.52
N VAL A 70 5.34 -0.22 -7.62
CA VAL A 70 4.94 -1.62 -7.63
C VAL A 70 3.93 -1.82 -6.51
N GLY A 71 2.77 -2.36 -6.83
CA GLY A 71 1.74 -2.73 -5.87
C GLY A 71 1.59 -4.25 -5.77
N VAL A 72 1.43 -4.77 -4.55
CA VAL A 72 1.13 -6.18 -4.29
C VAL A 72 -0.10 -6.28 -3.41
N ASP A 73 -1.08 -7.07 -3.81
CA ASP A 73 -2.27 -7.36 -3.02
C ASP A 73 -2.91 -8.68 -3.46
N ILE A 74 -3.60 -9.36 -2.54
CA ILE A 74 -4.42 -10.53 -2.84
C ILE A 74 -5.73 -10.14 -3.54
N LEU A 75 -6.22 -8.91 -3.30
CA LEU A 75 -7.41 -8.37 -3.95
C LEU A 75 -7.05 -7.68 -5.26
N PRO A 76 -7.85 -7.83 -6.31
CA PRO A 76 -7.60 -7.15 -7.57
C PRO A 76 -7.82 -5.64 -7.44
N ILE A 77 -7.04 -4.85 -8.17
CA ILE A 77 -7.24 -3.41 -8.31
C ILE A 77 -8.20 -3.15 -9.49
N GLU A 78 -9.33 -2.52 -9.20
CA GLU A 78 -10.34 -2.19 -10.21
C GLU A 78 -9.97 -0.94 -11.03
N LYS A 79 -9.35 0.07 -10.38
CA LYS A 79 -8.98 1.32 -11.05
C LYS A 79 -7.71 1.15 -11.87
N LYS A 80 -7.77 1.57 -13.14
CA LYS A 80 -6.58 1.63 -13.99
C LYS A 80 -5.69 2.80 -13.55
N PHE A 81 -4.42 2.51 -13.34
CA PHE A 81 -3.37 3.50 -13.17
C PHE A 81 -2.64 3.73 -14.50
N ASN A 82 -1.73 4.71 -14.50
CA ASN A 82 -0.84 4.96 -15.64
C ASN A 82 0.24 3.87 -15.75
N ASP A 83 1.05 3.94 -16.81
CA ASP A 83 2.10 2.94 -17.12
C ASP A 83 3.22 2.87 -16.08
N ASN A 84 3.28 3.83 -15.15
CA ASN A 84 4.26 3.84 -14.07
C ASN A 84 3.85 2.95 -12.88
N PHE A 85 2.66 2.33 -12.93
CA PHE A 85 2.17 1.40 -11.92
C PHE A 85 2.18 -0.03 -12.42
N THR A 86 2.86 -0.91 -11.70
CA THR A 86 2.84 -2.35 -11.95
C THR A 86 2.16 -3.05 -10.79
N PHE A 87 1.10 -3.79 -11.06
CA PHE A 87 0.36 -4.54 -10.05
C PHE A 87 0.64 -6.03 -10.14
N TYR A 88 0.88 -6.64 -8.99
CA TYR A 88 1.00 -8.08 -8.83
C TYR A 88 -0.10 -8.58 -7.90
N ASN A 89 -0.98 -9.43 -8.43
CA ASN A 89 -2.01 -10.07 -7.63
C ASN A 89 -1.47 -11.33 -7.00
N PHE A 90 -0.91 -11.19 -5.78
CA PHE A 90 -0.32 -12.28 -5.01
C PHE A 90 -0.78 -12.25 -3.56
N ASP A 91 -0.89 -13.44 -2.96
CA ASP A 91 -0.95 -13.57 -1.51
C ASP A 91 0.47 -13.39 -0.92
N LEU A 92 0.63 -12.57 0.11
CA LEU A 92 1.92 -12.34 0.77
C LEU A 92 2.51 -13.63 1.38
N ASN A 93 1.67 -14.63 1.68
CA ASN A 93 2.14 -15.96 2.09
C ASN A 93 2.91 -16.69 0.98
N GLU A 94 2.81 -16.25 -0.27
CA GLU A 94 3.59 -16.76 -1.40
C GLU A 94 4.89 -15.96 -1.61
N PHE A 95 5.53 -15.54 -0.51
CA PHE A 95 6.71 -14.67 -0.54
C PHE A 95 7.81 -15.16 -1.49
N GLU A 96 8.08 -16.47 -1.55
CA GLU A 96 9.09 -17.06 -2.42
C GLU A 96 8.78 -16.78 -3.91
N LYS A 97 7.54 -16.99 -4.33
CA LYS A 97 7.12 -16.73 -5.72
C LYS A 97 7.25 -15.26 -6.08
N ILE A 98 6.81 -14.38 -5.17
CA ILE A 98 6.91 -12.93 -5.37
C ILE A 98 8.39 -12.53 -5.46
N SER A 99 9.23 -13.09 -4.60
CA SER A 99 10.66 -12.84 -4.57
C SER A 99 11.36 -13.24 -5.86
N GLU A 100 11.03 -14.41 -6.43
CA GLU A 100 11.56 -14.84 -7.73
C GLU A 100 11.23 -13.84 -8.85
N VAL A 101 9.97 -13.36 -8.89
CA VAL A 101 9.53 -12.33 -9.84
C VAL A 101 10.30 -11.03 -9.62
N PHE A 102 10.43 -10.58 -8.37
CA PHE A 102 11.11 -9.32 -8.05
C PHE A 102 12.60 -9.37 -8.37
N ILE A 103 13.26 -10.49 -8.08
CA ILE A 103 14.67 -10.74 -8.44
C ILE A 103 14.84 -10.73 -9.96
N SER A 104 13.98 -11.44 -10.71
CA SER A 104 14.06 -11.49 -12.18
C SER A 104 13.91 -10.10 -12.84
N LYS A 105 13.20 -9.18 -12.18
CA LYS A 105 12.99 -7.78 -12.60
C LYS A 105 14.02 -6.81 -12.02
N ASN A 106 14.97 -7.30 -11.22
CA ASN A 106 15.96 -6.47 -10.50
C ASN A 106 15.29 -5.35 -9.67
N TYR A 107 14.17 -5.67 -9.02
CA TYR A 107 13.50 -4.69 -8.16
C TYR A 107 14.32 -4.41 -6.90
N CYS A 108 14.44 -3.12 -6.60
CA CYS A 108 15.03 -2.59 -5.39
C CYS A 108 14.42 -1.22 -5.12
N PHE A 109 13.84 -1.02 -3.95
CA PHE A 109 12.99 0.12 -3.65
C PHE A 109 13.66 1.13 -2.72
N ASP A 110 13.42 2.40 -2.96
CA ASP A 110 13.84 3.48 -2.07
C ASP A 110 12.89 3.61 -0.88
N VAL A 111 11.63 3.26 -1.10
CA VAL A 111 10.56 3.30 -0.09
C VAL A 111 9.68 2.06 -0.22
N ILE A 112 9.38 1.43 0.90
CA ILE A 112 8.35 0.39 1.02
C ILE A 112 7.27 0.93 1.95
N ILE A 113 6.02 0.90 1.52
CA ILE A 113 4.86 1.33 2.30
C ILE A 113 3.90 0.17 2.47
N SER A 114 3.19 0.13 3.61
CA SER A 114 2.17 -0.89 3.87
C SER A 114 1.08 -0.34 4.80
N ASP A 115 -0.15 -0.35 4.35
CA ASP A 115 -1.37 -0.12 5.18
C ASP A 115 -2.20 -1.41 5.24
N ILE A 116 -1.50 -2.56 5.17
CA ILE A 116 -2.16 -3.86 5.17
C ILE A 116 -2.78 -4.15 6.52
N ALA A 117 -4.01 -4.61 6.49
CA ALA A 117 -4.73 -5.05 7.67
C ALA A 117 -5.44 -6.38 7.40
N PRO A 118 -5.52 -7.29 8.39
CA PRO A 118 -6.28 -8.52 8.21
C PRO A 118 -7.78 -8.23 8.15
N ASN A 119 -8.53 -9.12 7.52
CA ASN A 119 -9.97 -9.13 7.66
C ASN A 119 -10.32 -9.44 9.11
N THR A 120 -11.12 -8.58 9.73
CA THR A 120 -11.56 -8.78 11.12
C THR A 120 -12.56 -9.94 11.21
N SER A 121 -12.21 -10.95 12.01
CA SER A 121 -13.07 -12.11 12.28
C SER A 121 -14.06 -11.85 13.43
N GLY A 122 -13.80 -10.83 14.25
CA GLY A 122 -14.48 -10.56 15.51
C GLY A 122 -13.88 -11.32 16.70
N ASN A 123 -12.87 -12.16 16.46
CA ASN A 123 -12.09 -12.81 17.50
C ASN A 123 -10.75 -12.06 17.66
N GLN A 124 -10.61 -11.37 18.80
CA GLN A 124 -9.48 -10.49 19.05
C GLN A 124 -8.12 -11.21 18.96
N PHE A 125 -8.02 -12.44 19.48
CA PHE A 125 -6.76 -13.20 19.45
C PHE A 125 -6.38 -13.60 18.02
N LEU A 126 -7.37 -14.04 17.23
CA LEU A 126 -7.15 -14.41 15.84
C LEU A 126 -6.77 -13.18 15.01
N ASP A 127 -7.45 -12.06 15.22
CA ASP A 127 -7.19 -10.81 14.51
C ASP A 127 -5.80 -10.26 14.84
N GLN A 128 -5.35 -10.37 16.10
CA GLN A 128 -3.98 -10.02 16.50
C GLN A 128 -2.94 -10.94 15.86
N ALA A 129 -3.15 -12.26 15.86
CA ALA A 129 -2.24 -13.22 15.24
C ALA A 129 -2.09 -12.95 13.74
N ASN A 130 -3.21 -12.71 13.04
CA ASN A 130 -3.20 -12.36 11.61
C ASN A 130 -2.47 -11.05 11.34
N SER A 131 -2.69 -10.03 12.17
CA SER A 131 -1.99 -8.73 12.05
C SER A 131 -0.48 -8.89 12.24
N TYR A 132 -0.06 -9.68 13.23
CA TYR A 132 1.35 -10.00 13.44
C TYR A 132 1.96 -10.71 12.24
N ASN A 133 1.28 -11.73 11.69
CA ASN A 133 1.75 -12.47 10.53
C ASN A 133 1.94 -11.56 9.30
N LEU A 134 0.96 -10.70 8.99
CA LEU A 134 1.06 -9.76 7.87
C LEU A 134 2.22 -8.77 8.06
N SER A 135 2.42 -8.29 9.29
CA SER A 135 3.56 -7.40 9.61
C SER A 135 4.89 -8.12 9.42
N PHE A 136 4.98 -9.38 9.84
CA PHE A 136 6.17 -10.21 9.66
C PHE A 136 6.48 -10.47 8.17
N LEU A 137 5.46 -10.79 7.38
CA LEU A 137 5.61 -10.97 5.93
C LEU A 137 6.08 -9.68 5.26
N SER A 138 5.49 -8.53 5.62
CA SER A 138 5.94 -7.22 5.12
C SER A 138 7.41 -6.97 5.45
N PHE A 139 7.87 -7.37 6.65
CA PHE A 139 9.27 -7.24 7.05
C PHE A 139 10.24 -8.09 6.20
N GLN A 140 9.80 -9.24 5.69
CA GLN A 140 10.62 -10.04 4.76
C GLN A 140 10.89 -9.26 3.46
N PHE A 141 9.90 -8.52 2.94
CA PHE A 141 10.10 -7.64 1.77
C PHE A 141 11.11 -6.53 2.05
N ILE A 142 11.09 -5.95 3.25
CA ILE A 142 12.06 -4.91 3.64
C ILE A 142 13.47 -5.47 3.59
N LYS A 143 13.71 -6.63 4.20
CA LYS A 143 15.02 -7.27 4.23
C LYS A 143 15.57 -7.58 2.84
N SER A 144 14.70 -7.96 1.91
CA SER A 144 15.10 -8.45 0.58
C SER A 144 15.16 -7.36 -0.48
N PHE A 145 14.32 -6.34 -0.39
CA PHE A 145 14.09 -5.41 -1.50
C PHE A 145 14.20 -3.93 -1.14
N LEU A 146 14.35 -3.56 0.14
CA LEU A 146 14.59 -2.18 0.52
C LEU A 146 16.08 -1.84 0.36
N LYS A 147 16.38 -0.73 -0.30
CA LYS A 147 17.74 -0.21 -0.41
C LYS A 147 18.30 0.16 0.96
N LYS A 148 19.61 0.05 1.11
CA LYS A 148 20.31 0.60 2.29
C LYS A 148 20.06 2.11 2.38
N GLY A 149 19.56 2.57 3.54
CA GLY A 149 19.15 3.96 3.75
C GLY A 149 17.74 4.30 3.20
N GLY A 150 17.00 3.30 2.70
CA GLY A 150 15.60 3.46 2.31
C GLY A 150 14.65 3.56 3.51
N PHE A 151 13.39 3.89 3.26
CA PHE A 151 12.36 4.07 4.28
C PHE A 151 11.29 2.98 4.21
N PHE A 152 10.85 2.55 5.39
CA PHE A 152 9.65 1.75 5.55
C PHE A 152 8.60 2.50 6.37
N LEU A 153 7.34 2.40 5.95
CA LEU A 153 6.19 2.99 6.62
C LEU A 153 5.07 1.97 6.75
#